data_7c48006e41311e0d0191a762ce977e7a
#
_entry.id   7c48006e41311e0d0191a762ce977e7a
#
_cell.length_a   1.000
_cell.length_b   1.000
_cell.length_c   1.000
_cell.angle_alpha   90.00
_cell.angle_beta   90.00
_cell.angle_gamma   90.00
#
_symmetry.space_group_name_H-M   'P 1'
#
loop_
_entity.id
_entity.type
_entity.pdbx_description
1 polymer ?
#
loop_
_entity_poly.entity_id
_entity_poly.type
_entity_poly.pdbx_seq_one_letter_code
_entity_poly.pdbx_strand_id
1 'polypeptide(L)'
;MFLRSFSALMASQKTSKLLFCLLLLVGQLHATVYEASDFFVAPQMWDNSERLQSLVDKVHSEGGGTIQLSSGEYIFRSTIRWRSNVSLQGVSVQSTVLKMIGTTNWSLFIGESTKQGEFPAIEGVRFEHFTVDGYEMKPTSYSTNCKAFNIRPLTDAVFDDLVLRGTPATALGVDFLNRVYINNVRVIEGGRLWTEGKGGGSGIGIGLRGYDDENFIITNCICVNCGNNGIFVEDQSRFGNGVNGRKPMTEGKGQIIRGNIVRNGRNHGISIQGARHISILDNLSYGNAGAGFYGNYFMSDVLISGNQLLDNRWGIYICPASNVKGFDGTGEFCDITIQGNVLRRNQEDMYIDPSISYNR
;
A
#
# COMPACT_ATOMS: atom_id res chain seq x y z
N MET A 1 69.16 -2.19 -0.19
CA MET A 1 67.96 -1.35 -0.30
C MET A 1 66.72 -2.12 -0.82
N PHE A 2 66.81 -3.43 -1.02
CA PHE A 2 65.69 -4.26 -1.59
C PHE A 2 64.90 -5.08 -0.56
N LEU A 3 65.32 -5.15 0.68
CA LEU A 3 64.63 -5.99 1.71
C LEU A 3 63.56 -5.27 2.53
N ARG A 4 63.46 -3.94 2.45
CA ARG A 4 62.40 -3.16 3.15
C ARG A 4 61.09 -3.02 2.37
N SER A 5 61.09 -3.21 1.05
CA SER A 5 59.90 -3.12 0.20
C SER A 5 59.04 -4.40 0.22
N PHE A 6 59.64 -5.56 0.50
CA PHE A 6 58.90 -6.83 0.53
C PHE A 6 58.04 -7.01 1.82
N SER A 7 58.51 -6.48 2.95
CA SER A 7 57.75 -6.57 4.20
C SER A 7 56.47 -5.68 4.23
N ALA A 8 56.54 -4.50 3.58
CA ALA A 8 55.40 -3.61 3.43
C ALA A 8 54.32 -4.16 2.49
N LEU A 9 54.72 -4.88 1.43
CA LEU A 9 53.78 -5.50 0.48
C LEU A 9 53.03 -6.68 1.08
N MET A 10 53.71 -7.49 1.92
CA MET A 10 53.10 -8.62 2.64
C MET A 10 52.20 -8.21 3.78
N ALA A 11 52.49 -7.08 4.43
CA ALA A 11 51.60 -6.51 5.45
C ALA A 11 50.31 -5.93 4.82
N SER A 12 50.40 -5.31 3.64
CA SER A 12 49.25 -4.80 2.88
C SER A 12 48.32 -5.91 2.38
N GLN A 13 48.86 -7.04 1.96
CA GLN A 13 48.06 -8.18 1.52
C GLN A 13 47.35 -8.91 2.70
N LYS A 14 47.98 -8.97 3.88
CA LYS A 14 47.33 -9.56 5.08
C LYS A 14 46.23 -8.68 5.60
N THR A 15 46.38 -7.36 5.65
CA THR A 15 45.36 -6.42 6.03
C THR A 15 44.19 -6.38 5.05
N SER A 16 44.47 -6.45 3.72
CA SER A 16 43.44 -6.53 2.70
C SER A 16 42.61 -7.82 2.79
N LYS A 17 43.24 -8.98 3.05
CA LYS A 17 42.55 -10.25 3.24
C LYS A 17 41.73 -10.26 4.54
N LEU A 18 42.24 -9.66 5.61
CA LEU A 18 41.50 -9.55 6.89
C LEU A 18 40.28 -8.62 6.74
N LEU A 19 40.41 -7.52 6.04
CA LEU A 19 39.31 -6.59 5.73
C LEU A 19 38.26 -7.24 4.82
N PHE A 20 38.69 -8.04 3.84
CA PHE A 20 37.80 -8.77 2.94
C PHE A 20 37.07 -9.92 3.68
N CYS A 21 37.74 -10.63 4.60
CA CYS A 21 37.08 -11.62 5.47
C CYS A 21 36.16 -10.96 6.49
N LEU A 22 36.47 -9.78 7.02
CA LEU A 22 35.55 -9.00 7.88
C LEU A 22 34.34 -8.52 7.11
N LEU A 23 34.50 -8.04 5.87
CA LEU A 23 33.41 -7.65 4.97
C LEU A 23 32.54 -8.84 4.56
N LEU A 24 33.11 -10.03 4.38
CA LEU A 24 32.33 -11.26 4.12
C LEU A 24 31.59 -11.77 5.36
N LEU A 25 32.11 -11.54 6.57
CA LEU A 25 31.42 -11.86 7.83
C LEU A 25 30.30 -10.90 8.16
N VAL A 26 30.36 -9.63 7.71
CA VAL A 26 29.27 -8.65 7.83
C VAL A 26 28.17 -8.89 6.77
N GLY A 27 28.48 -9.64 5.70
CA GLY A 27 27.54 -9.91 4.59
C GLY A 27 26.52 -11.04 4.81
N GLN A 28 26.47 -11.68 5.98
CA GLN A 28 25.44 -12.64 6.33
C GLN A 28 24.69 -12.25 7.62
N LEU A 29 24.15 -11.04 7.65
CA LEU A 29 23.05 -10.74 8.54
C LEU A 29 21.82 -11.47 7.96
N HIS A 30 21.66 -12.75 8.27
CA HIS A 30 20.37 -13.41 8.12
C HIS A 30 19.42 -12.69 9.05
N ALA A 31 18.32 -12.17 8.50
CA ALA A 31 17.27 -11.60 9.33
C ALA A 31 16.85 -12.66 10.36
N THR A 32 16.91 -12.33 11.63
CA THR A 32 16.52 -13.26 12.70
C THR A 32 15.05 -13.64 12.49
N VAL A 33 14.77 -14.95 12.55
CA VAL A 33 13.40 -15.46 12.47
C VAL A 33 12.93 -15.78 13.88
N TYR A 34 11.75 -15.30 14.22
CA TYR A 34 11.05 -15.51 15.48
C TYR A 34 9.82 -16.34 15.22
N GLU A 35 9.82 -17.60 15.64
CA GLU A 35 8.62 -18.43 15.57
C GLU A 35 7.57 -17.89 16.55
N ALA A 36 6.43 -17.47 16.03
CA ALA A 36 5.38 -16.81 16.81
C ALA A 36 4.85 -17.70 17.95
N SER A 37 4.83 -19.02 17.75
CA SER A 37 4.44 -20.03 18.75
C SER A 37 5.30 -20.00 20.01
N ASP A 38 6.59 -19.69 19.89
CA ASP A 38 7.52 -19.61 21.02
C ASP A 38 7.19 -18.44 21.95
N PHE A 39 6.40 -17.49 21.46
CA PHE A 39 5.91 -16.31 22.17
C PHE A 39 4.40 -16.37 22.43
N PHE A 40 3.80 -17.55 22.40
CA PHE A 40 2.38 -17.80 22.65
C PHE A 40 1.44 -17.06 21.67
N VAL A 41 1.90 -16.65 20.51
CA VAL A 41 1.08 -16.22 19.38
C VAL A 41 0.72 -17.46 18.59
N ALA A 42 -0.49 -17.97 18.78
CA ALA A 42 -0.88 -19.29 18.28
C ALA A 42 -2.31 -19.31 17.72
N PRO A 43 -2.59 -20.21 16.76
CA PRO A 43 -3.95 -20.45 16.30
C PRO A 43 -4.90 -20.82 17.45
N GLN A 44 -6.20 -20.58 17.24
CA GLN A 44 -7.29 -20.91 18.16
C GLN A 44 -7.23 -20.23 19.55
N MET A 45 -6.29 -19.34 19.79
CA MET A 45 -6.32 -18.47 20.96
C MET A 45 -7.50 -17.51 20.87
N TRP A 46 -8.14 -17.23 22.02
CA TRP A 46 -9.25 -16.26 22.11
C TRP A 46 -8.89 -14.88 21.57
N ASP A 47 -7.66 -14.43 21.83
CA ASP A 47 -7.09 -13.17 21.35
C ASP A 47 -5.57 -13.22 21.32
N ASN A 48 -4.99 -12.91 20.15
CA ASN A 48 -3.54 -12.84 19.97
C ASN A 48 -3.01 -11.40 20.05
N SER A 49 -3.86 -10.40 20.25
CA SER A 49 -3.49 -8.99 20.05
C SER A 49 -2.33 -8.54 20.95
N GLU A 50 -2.42 -8.74 22.27
CA GLU A 50 -1.37 -8.32 23.21
C GLU A 50 -0.09 -9.12 23.01
N ARG A 51 -0.20 -10.41 22.70
CA ARG A 51 0.96 -11.29 22.49
C ARG A 51 1.73 -10.89 21.24
N LEU A 52 1.02 -10.67 20.12
CA LEU A 52 1.67 -10.22 18.89
C LEU A 52 2.26 -8.82 19.08
N GLN A 53 1.59 -7.91 19.80
CA GLN A 53 2.15 -6.60 20.11
C GLN A 53 3.46 -6.73 20.90
N SER A 54 3.48 -7.55 21.93
CA SER A 54 4.69 -7.78 22.74
C SER A 54 5.83 -8.38 21.91
N LEU A 55 5.51 -9.29 20.99
CA LEU A 55 6.49 -9.88 20.08
C LEU A 55 7.03 -8.86 19.08
N VAL A 56 6.17 -8.02 18.48
CA VAL A 56 6.58 -6.94 17.58
C VAL A 56 7.52 -5.97 18.29
N ASP A 57 7.19 -5.55 19.52
CA ASP A 57 8.02 -4.63 20.30
C ASP A 57 9.38 -5.29 20.68
N LYS A 58 9.39 -6.57 21.04
CA LYS A 58 10.61 -7.34 21.31
C LYS A 58 11.51 -7.42 20.07
N VAL A 59 10.98 -7.88 18.94
CA VAL A 59 11.75 -8.02 17.68
C VAL A 59 12.34 -6.68 17.26
N HIS A 60 11.56 -5.61 17.34
CA HIS A 60 12.05 -4.25 17.06
C HIS A 60 13.21 -3.85 18.00
N SER A 61 13.06 -4.09 19.32
CA SER A 61 14.09 -3.73 20.31
C SER A 61 15.40 -4.52 20.15
N GLU A 62 15.34 -5.68 19.51
CA GLU A 62 16.49 -6.54 19.19
C GLU A 62 17.11 -6.25 17.82
N GLY A 63 16.67 -5.15 17.16
CA GLY A 63 17.24 -4.70 15.89
C GLY A 63 16.45 -5.12 14.66
N GLY A 64 15.34 -5.81 14.82
CA GLY A 64 14.46 -6.26 13.75
C GLY A 64 14.55 -7.75 13.46
N GLY A 65 13.70 -8.19 12.53
CA GLY A 65 13.62 -9.62 12.14
C GLY A 65 12.27 -9.97 11.53
N THR A 66 12.08 -11.26 11.29
CA THR A 66 10.83 -11.78 10.72
C THR A 66 10.08 -12.59 11.78
N ILE A 67 8.83 -12.21 12.05
CA ILE A 67 7.89 -13.01 12.83
C ILE A 67 7.25 -14.02 11.89
N GLN A 68 7.49 -15.31 12.15
CA GLN A 68 6.94 -16.41 11.37
C GLN A 68 5.68 -16.97 12.04
N LEU A 69 4.55 -16.90 11.33
CA LEU A 69 3.30 -17.51 11.75
C LEU A 69 3.16 -18.91 11.16
N SER A 70 2.76 -19.88 11.95
CA SER A 70 2.38 -21.21 11.46
C SER A 70 1.02 -21.19 10.75
N SER A 71 0.64 -22.32 10.17
CA SER A 71 -0.71 -22.51 9.63
C SER A 71 -1.75 -22.48 10.76
N GLY A 72 -2.89 -21.83 10.50
CA GLY A 72 -4.02 -21.77 11.40
C GLY A 72 -4.76 -20.43 11.38
N GLU A 73 -5.81 -20.33 12.18
CA GLU A 73 -6.61 -19.13 12.35
C GLU A 73 -6.20 -18.39 13.62
N TYR A 74 -5.76 -17.16 13.50
CA TYR A 74 -5.34 -16.27 14.57
C TYR A 74 -6.39 -15.21 14.80
N ILE A 75 -6.96 -15.15 16.00
CA ILE A 75 -8.01 -14.18 16.36
C ILE A 75 -7.36 -12.93 16.94
N PHE A 76 -7.82 -11.76 16.43
CA PHE A 76 -7.43 -10.44 16.90
C PHE A 76 -8.68 -9.63 17.26
N ARG A 77 -8.63 -8.95 18.40
CA ARG A 77 -9.73 -8.13 18.93
C ARG A 77 -9.34 -6.68 19.17
N SER A 78 -8.08 -6.35 18.93
CA SER A 78 -7.55 -4.99 19.02
C SER A 78 -6.38 -4.77 18.06
N THR A 79 -6.02 -3.50 17.92
CA THR A 79 -5.00 -3.00 17.01
C THR A 79 -3.59 -3.41 17.43
N ILE A 80 -2.76 -3.78 16.46
CA ILE A 80 -1.32 -3.96 16.58
C ILE A 80 -0.60 -2.72 16.03
N ARG A 81 0.21 -2.08 16.86
CA ARG A 81 1.10 -0.98 16.45
C ARG A 81 2.38 -1.56 15.91
N TRP A 82 2.57 -1.42 14.61
CA TRP A 82 3.72 -1.97 13.92
C TRP A 82 4.97 -1.14 14.16
N ARG A 83 6.14 -1.79 14.06
CA ARG A 83 7.46 -1.19 14.27
C ARG A 83 8.34 -1.37 13.05
N SER A 84 9.29 -0.44 12.86
CA SER A 84 10.32 -0.53 11.82
C SER A 84 11.18 -1.77 11.96
N ASN A 85 11.64 -2.29 10.84
CA ASN A 85 12.50 -3.49 10.73
C ASN A 85 11.87 -4.79 11.23
N VAL A 86 10.55 -4.84 11.41
CA VAL A 86 9.83 -6.05 11.78
C VAL A 86 8.98 -6.50 10.60
N SER A 87 9.19 -7.72 10.14
CA SER A 87 8.41 -8.35 9.08
C SER A 87 7.47 -9.43 9.63
N LEU A 88 6.34 -9.66 8.96
CA LEU A 88 5.39 -10.71 9.30
C LEU A 88 5.20 -11.64 8.12
N GLN A 89 5.40 -12.92 8.33
CA GLN A 89 5.27 -13.95 7.31
C GLN A 89 4.37 -15.08 7.77
N GLY A 90 3.39 -15.44 6.94
CA GLY A 90 2.61 -16.66 7.09
C GLY A 90 3.22 -17.83 6.31
N VAL A 91 2.59 -18.98 6.38
CA VAL A 91 2.95 -20.15 5.56
C VAL A 91 2.39 -20.00 4.14
N SER A 92 1.12 -19.60 4.02
CA SER A 92 0.45 -19.30 2.76
C SER A 92 -0.85 -18.56 3.01
N VAL A 93 -1.39 -17.91 1.99
CA VAL A 93 -2.70 -17.24 2.07
C VAL A 93 -3.87 -18.19 2.34
N GLN A 94 -3.71 -19.49 2.05
CA GLN A 94 -4.74 -20.49 2.32
C GLN A 94 -4.71 -21.01 3.77
N SER A 95 -3.53 -21.06 4.37
CA SER A 95 -3.34 -21.75 5.64
C SER A 95 -3.10 -20.85 6.84
N THR A 96 -2.64 -19.62 6.65
CA THR A 96 -2.44 -18.64 7.72
C THR A 96 -3.47 -17.52 7.62
N VAL A 97 -4.42 -17.48 8.55
CA VAL A 97 -5.56 -16.55 8.51
C VAL A 97 -5.62 -15.70 9.79
N LEU A 98 -5.54 -14.41 9.66
CA LEU A 98 -5.67 -13.43 10.73
C LEU A 98 -7.11 -12.89 10.73
N LYS A 99 -7.90 -13.27 11.71
CA LYS A 99 -9.31 -12.87 11.86
C LYS A 99 -9.46 -11.65 12.73
N MET A 100 -10.06 -10.61 12.18
CA MET A 100 -10.46 -9.43 12.94
C MET A 100 -11.88 -9.65 13.49
N ILE A 101 -12.07 -9.54 14.80
CA ILE A 101 -13.37 -9.78 15.45
C ILE A 101 -13.70 -8.60 16.36
N GLY A 102 -14.86 -7.97 16.15
CA GLY A 102 -15.30 -6.88 17.03
C GLY A 102 -16.51 -6.12 16.53
N THR A 103 -17.01 -5.26 17.39
CA THR A 103 -18.19 -4.40 17.14
C THR A 103 -17.85 -2.90 17.10
N THR A 104 -16.58 -2.54 17.31
CA THR A 104 -16.06 -1.18 17.24
C THR A 104 -15.15 -0.99 16.03
N ASN A 105 -14.90 0.24 15.64
CA ASN A 105 -14.04 0.56 14.51
C ASN A 105 -12.56 0.58 14.93
N TRP A 106 -11.77 -0.35 14.44
CA TRP A 106 -10.32 -0.39 14.63
C TRP A 106 -9.63 -1.05 13.42
N SER A 107 -8.37 -0.71 13.19
CA SER A 107 -7.54 -1.32 12.14
C SER A 107 -6.61 -2.36 12.74
N LEU A 108 -6.33 -3.45 12.01
CA LEU A 108 -5.46 -4.51 12.54
C LEU A 108 -4.03 -4.01 12.70
N PHE A 109 -3.42 -3.50 11.63
CA PHE A 109 -2.06 -2.99 11.67
C PHE A 109 -2.06 -1.47 11.48
N ILE A 110 -1.45 -0.74 12.41
CA ILE A 110 -1.25 0.71 12.32
C ILE A 110 0.23 1.05 12.53
N GLY A 111 0.66 2.24 12.09
CA GLY A 111 1.99 2.77 12.39
C GLY A 111 2.13 3.22 13.86
N GLU A 112 3.34 3.59 14.25
CA GLU A 112 3.69 3.94 15.65
C GLU A 112 2.89 5.10 16.20
N SER A 113 2.54 6.08 15.38
CA SER A 113 1.80 7.25 15.81
C SER A 113 0.54 7.47 14.98
N THR A 114 -0.50 7.93 15.65
CA THR A 114 -1.74 8.42 15.03
C THR A 114 -1.81 9.94 15.01
N LYS A 115 -0.81 10.64 15.53
CA LYS A 115 -0.79 12.11 15.54
C LYS A 115 -0.37 12.64 14.17
N GLN A 116 -1.10 13.65 13.74
CA GLN A 116 -0.88 14.37 12.49
C GLN A 116 0.44 15.14 12.56
N GLY A 117 1.35 14.98 11.58
CA GLY A 117 2.45 15.90 11.33
C GLY A 117 3.85 15.51 11.83
N GLU A 118 3.99 14.59 12.77
CA GLU A 118 5.31 14.16 13.27
C GLU A 118 5.31 12.65 13.53
N PHE A 119 5.63 11.88 12.51
CA PHE A 119 5.75 10.43 12.66
C PHE A 119 7.14 9.99 12.26
N PRO A 120 7.84 9.17 13.03
CA PRO A 120 8.84 8.33 12.43
C PRO A 120 8.17 7.48 11.36
N ALA A 121 8.74 7.40 10.16
CA ALA A 121 8.30 6.45 9.14
C ALA A 121 8.46 5.03 9.68
N ILE A 122 7.48 4.17 9.39
CA ILE A 122 7.70 2.73 9.48
C ILE A 122 8.54 2.35 8.27
N GLU A 123 9.68 1.71 8.50
CA GLU A 123 10.63 1.35 7.44
C GLU A 123 11.12 -0.10 7.54
N GLY A 124 11.56 -0.65 6.41
CA GLY A 124 12.20 -1.96 6.35
C GLY A 124 11.26 -3.11 6.73
N VAL A 125 10.01 -3.10 6.27
CA VAL A 125 8.98 -4.07 6.68
C VAL A 125 8.49 -4.91 5.51
N ARG A 126 8.13 -6.16 5.78
CA ARG A 126 7.48 -7.06 4.83
C ARG A 126 6.26 -7.71 5.47
N PHE A 127 5.19 -7.84 4.69
CA PHE A 127 3.97 -8.56 5.05
C PHE A 127 3.69 -9.56 3.94
N GLU A 128 3.78 -10.87 4.25
CA GLU A 128 3.81 -11.89 3.20
C GLU A 128 3.06 -13.16 3.58
N HIS A 129 2.40 -13.78 2.60
CA HIS A 129 1.87 -15.16 2.66
C HIS A 129 0.79 -15.41 3.72
N PHE A 130 -0.14 -14.49 3.93
CA PHE A 130 -1.27 -14.69 4.84
C PHE A 130 -2.56 -14.00 4.37
N THR A 131 -3.65 -14.39 4.98
CA THR A 131 -4.97 -13.77 4.80
C THR A 131 -5.32 -12.91 6.01
N VAL A 132 -5.88 -11.71 5.77
CA VAL A 132 -6.63 -10.95 6.79
C VAL A 132 -8.11 -11.05 6.48
N ASP A 133 -8.88 -11.56 7.43
CA ASP A 133 -10.32 -11.75 7.34
C ASP A 133 -11.06 -10.80 8.28
N GLY A 134 -11.78 -9.84 7.72
CA GLY A 134 -12.56 -8.84 8.44
C GLY A 134 -14.07 -9.09 8.48
N TYR A 135 -14.57 -10.24 8.03
CA TYR A 135 -16.00 -10.50 7.98
C TYR A 135 -16.70 -10.50 9.35
N GLU A 136 -15.96 -10.83 10.42
CA GLU A 136 -16.46 -10.80 11.79
C GLU A 136 -16.32 -9.42 12.47
N MET A 137 -15.84 -8.41 11.77
CA MET A 137 -15.92 -7.01 12.18
C MET A 137 -17.32 -6.48 11.89
N LYS A 138 -18.08 -6.17 12.92
CA LYS A 138 -19.48 -5.71 12.85
C LYS A 138 -19.68 -4.37 13.59
N PRO A 139 -18.96 -3.31 13.18
CA PRO A 139 -19.15 -2.00 13.81
C PRO A 139 -20.56 -1.47 13.53
N THR A 140 -21.12 -0.71 14.47
CA THR A 140 -22.45 -0.14 14.38
C THR A 140 -22.57 0.99 13.35
N SER A 141 -21.45 1.58 12.95
CA SER A 141 -21.37 2.64 11.94
C SER A 141 -20.09 2.50 11.10
N TYR A 142 -20.14 3.00 9.87
CA TYR A 142 -18.97 3.05 9.02
C TYR A 142 -17.93 4.05 9.53
N SER A 143 -16.67 3.65 9.54
CA SER A 143 -15.52 4.52 9.78
C SER A 143 -14.38 4.15 8.86
N THR A 144 -13.68 5.15 8.34
CA THR A 144 -12.47 4.98 7.51
C THR A 144 -11.32 4.28 8.26
N ASN A 145 -11.40 4.19 9.58
CA ASN A 145 -10.37 3.60 10.44
C ASN A 145 -10.53 2.09 10.67
N CYS A 146 -11.44 1.42 9.99
CA CYS A 146 -11.65 -0.03 10.14
C CYS A 146 -11.05 -0.80 8.98
N LYS A 147 -9.72 -0.89 8.95
CA LYS A 147 -8.90 -1.43 7.84
C LYS A 147 -8.11 -2.67 8.29
N ALA A 148 -7.64 -3.48 7.35
CA ALA A 148 -6.60 -4.46 7.67
C ALA A 148 -5.26 -3.75 7.92
N PHE A 149 -4.85 -2.85 7.03
CA PHE A 149 -3.66 -2.02 7.17
C PHE A 149 -4.02 -0.54 7.16
N ASN A 150 -3.46 0.22 8.09
CA ASN A 150 -3.57 1.67 8.19
C ASN A 150 -2.23 2.24 8.65
N ILE A 151 -1.21 2.12 7.79
CA ILE A 151 0.18 2.47 8.12
C ILE A 151 0.59 3.69 7.32
N ARG A 152 1.13 4.68 8.01
CA ARG A 152 1.65 5.93 7.44
C ARG A 152 2.56 6.68 8.41
N PRO A 153 3.67 7.32 7.97
CA PRO A 153 4.30 7.16 6.66
C PRO A 153 5.00 5.80 6.54
N LEU A 154 5.34 5.38 5.30
CA LEU A 154 5.88 4.05 5.04
C LEU A 154 7.04 4.11 4.03
N THR A 155 8.18 3.53 4.39
CA THR A 155 9.39 3.50 3.57
C THR A 155 9.95 2.08 3.49
N ASP A 156 10.54 1.70 2.35
CA ASP A 156 11.16 0.38 2.16
C ASP A 156 10.26 -0.78 2.57
N ALA A 157 9.04 -0.81 2.06
CA ALA A 157 8.04 -1.78 2.47
C ALA A 157 7.57 -2.67 1.33
N VAL A 158 7.26 -3.92 1.68
CA VAL A 158 6.73 -4.91 0.73
C VAL A 158 5.45 -5.52 1.30
N PHE A 159 4.41 -5.55 0.46
CA PHE A 159 3.20 -6.34 0.67
C PHE A 159 3.12 -7.35 -0.48
N ASP A 160 3.30 -8.62 -0.18
CA ASP A 160 3.38 -9.65 -1.20
C ASP A 160 2.57 -10.88 -0.84
N ASP A 161 1.89 -11.45 -1.82
CA ASP A 161 1.06 -12.65 -1.66
C ASP A 161 0.14 -12.58 -0.44
N LEU A 162 -0.77 -11.60 -0.43
CA LEU A 162 -1.75 -11.39 0.62
C LEU A 162 -3.18 -11.56 0.10
N VAL A 163 -4.06 -12.05 0.96
CA VAL A 163 -5.52 -11.96 0.76
C VAL A 163 -6.12 -11.10 1.85
N LEU A 164 -6.80 -10.02 1.47
CA LEU A 164 -7.52 -9.12 2.38
C LEU A 164 -9.00 -9.20 2.04
N ARG A 165 -9.83 -9.71 2.94
CA ARG A 165 -11.24 -9.93 2.65
C ARG A 165 -12.19 -9.40 3.72
N GLY A 166 -13.34 -8.92 3.27
CA GLY A 166 -14.44 -8.54 4.15
C GLY A 166 -14.14 -7.39 5.10
N THR A 167 -13.18 -6.51 4.78
CA THR A 167 -12.86 -5.36 5.65
C THR A 167 -13.97 -4.31 5.60
N PRO A 168 -14.41 -3.75 6.73
CA PRO A 168 -15.44 -2.71 6.76
C PRO A 168 -15.10 -1.46 5.95
N ALA A 169 -13.86 -1.00 6.02
CA ALA A 169 -13.31 0.13 5.25
C ALA A 169 -12.23 -0.35 4.26
N THR A 170 -11.41 0.55 3.74
CA THR A 170 -10.30 0.23 2.82
C THR A 170 -9.48 -0.93 3.36
N ALA A 171 -9.21 -1.94 2.52
CA ALA A 171 -8.51 -3.12 2.99
C ALA A 171 -7.02 -2.83 3.25
N LEU A 172 -6.30 -2.37 2.23
CA LEU A 172 -4.92 -1.92 2.34
C LEU A 172 -4.90 -0.40 2.21
N GLY A 173 -4.84 0.33 3.32
CA GLY A 173 -4.71 1.78 3.35
C GLY A 173 -3.34 2.18 3.84
N VAL A 174 -2.49 2.68 2.94
CA VAL A 174 -1.12 3.10 3.24
C VAL A 174 -0.85 4.44 2.59
N ASP A 175 -0.28 5.37 3.35
CA ASP A 175 -0.09 6.73 2.87
C ASP A 175 1.38 7.15 3.03
N PHE A 176 1.80 8.10 2.18
CA PHE A 176 3.13 8.71 2.20
C PHE A 176 4.23 7.67 2.01
N LEU A 177 4.33 7.20 0.76
CA LEU A 177 5.11 6.03 0.40
C LEU A 177 6.44 6.42 -0.24
N ASN A 178 7.51 5.79 0.20
CA ASN A 178 8.81 5.85 -0.45
C ASN A 178 9.37 4.43 -0.58
N ARG A 179 9.65 3.98 -1.81
CA ARG A 179 10.11 2.64 -2.15
C ARG A 179 9.21 1.52 -1.59
N VAL A 180 7.89 1.61 -1.91
CA VAL A 180 6.90 0.63 -1.47
C VAL A 180 6.46 -0.24 -2.64
N TYR A 181 6.45 -1.52 -2.43
CA TYR A 181 6.06 -2.53 -3.41
C TYR A 181 4.85 -3.33 -2.93
N ILE A 182 3.77 -3.30 -3.71
CA ILE A 182 2.52 -4.03 -3.45
C ILE A 182 2.31 -4.99 -4.61
N ASN A 183 2.50 -6.27 -4.36
CA ASN A 183 2.48 -7.31 -5.38
C ASN A 183 1.58 -8.48 -4.99
N ASN A 184 0.87 -9.04 -5.94
CA ASN A 184 0.04 -10.23 -5.73
C ASN A 184 -0.92 -10.13 -4.53
N VAL A 185 -1.43 -8.92 -4.25
CA VAL A 185 -2.41 -8.70 -3.18
C VAL A 185 -3.82 -8.88 -3.77
N ARG A 186 -4.58 -9.80 -3.19
CA ARG A 186 -5.97 -10.03 -3.55
C ARG A 186 -6.91 -9.41 -2.51
N VAL A 187 -7.69 -8.42 -2.92
CA VAL A 187 -8.73 -7.82 -2.09
C VAL A 187 -10.11 -8.32 -2.53
N ILE A 188 -10.88 -8.83 -1.58
CA ILE A 188 -12.25 -9.29 -1.79
C ILE A 188 -13.16 -8.54 -0.82
N GLU A 189 -14.12 -7.77 -1.35
CA GLU A 189 -15.06 -6.97 -0.54
C GLU A 189 -14.36 -6.02 0.45
N GLY A 190 -13.28 -5.39 0.02
CA GLY A 190 -12.69 -4.25 0.75
C GLY A 190 -13.68 -3.10 0.77
N GLY A 191 -13.88 -2.47 1.94
CA GLY A 191 -14.89 -1.41 2.09
C GLY A 191 -16.33 -1.92 2.06
N ARG A 192 -16.59 -3.15 2.50
CA ARG A 192 -17.95 -3.75 2.42
C ARG A 192 -19.07 -2.94 3.08
N LEU A 193 -18.71 -2.12 4.10
CA LEU A 193 -19.68 -1.24 4.79
C LEU A 193 -19.64 0.21 4.26
N TRP A 194 -18.88 0.47 3.23
CA TRP A 194 -18.84 1.81 2.63
C TRP A 194 -20.21 2.21 2.08
N THR A 195 -20.55 3.47 2.26
CA THR A 195 -21.76 4.10 1.71
C THR A 195 -21.35 5.32 0.91
N GLU A 196 -22.15 5.63 -0.11
CA GLU A 196 -21.93 6.80 -0.97
C GLU A 196 -21.77 8.09 -0.16
N GLY A 197 -20.88 8.97 -0.61
CA GLY A 197 -20.55 10.23 0.05
C GLY A 197 -19.57 10.12 1.23
N LYS A 198 -19.13 8.88 1.60
CA LYS A 198 -18.11 8.67 2.62
C LYS A 198 -16.73 8.47 1.98
N GLY A 199 -15.69 8.92 2.66
CA GLY A 199 -14.30 8.65 2.24
C GLY A 199 -13.89 7.19 2.45
N GLY A 200 -12.81 6.76 1.81
CA GLY A 200 -12.26 5.40 1.93
C GLY A 200 -13.10 4.34 1.22
N GLY A 201 -13.14 3.13 1.77
CA GLY A 201 -13.93 2.01 1.24
C GLY A 201 -13.35 1.33 0.01
N SER A 202 -12.09 1.57 -0.31
CA SER A 202 -11.39 1.00 -1.46
C SER A 202 -10.75 -0.36 -1.16
N GLY A 203 -10.35 -1.06 -2.19
CA GLY A 203 -9.51 -2.24 -2.05
C GLY A 203 -8.11 -1.87 -1.56
N ILE A 204 -7.35 -1.17 -2.40
CA ILE A 204 -6.05 -0.59 -2.10
C ILE A 204 -6.18 0.93 -2.16
N GLY A 205 -5.77 1.63 -1.11
CA GLY A 205 -5.82 3.09 -1.01
C GLY A 205 -4.46 3.66 -0.65
N ILE A 206 -3.98 4.62 -1.45
CA ILE A 206 -2.70 5.29 -1.31
C ILE A 206 -2.95 6.79 -1.11
N GLY A 207 -2.39 7.36 -0.05
CA GLY A 207 -2.34 8.80 0.16
C GLY A 207 -0.98 9.38 -0.21
N LEU A 208 -0.97 10.45 -0.98
CA LEU A 208 0.23 11.15 -1.43
C LEU A 208 0.48 12.44 -0.65
N ARG A 209 1.65 13.03 -0.81
CA ARG A 209 2.21 14.27 -0.23
C ARG A 209 2.88 14.13 1.12
N GLY A 210 3.62 13.04 1.30
CA GLY A 210 4.45 12.84 2.50
C GLY A 210 5.93 13.07 2.28
N TYR A 211 6.47 12.67 1.13
CA TYR A 211 7.89 12.72 0.80
C TYR A 211 8.16 13.53 -0.47
N ASP A 212 9.38 13.99 -0.63
CA ASP A 212 9.80 14.71 -1.83
C ASP A 212 10.02 13.77 -3.03
N ASP A 213 10.19 12.48 -2.79
CA ASP A 213 10.44 11.44 -3.78
C ASP A 213 9.49 10.25 -3.61
N GLU A 214 8.22 10.52 -3.37
CA GLU A 214 7.21 9.46 -3.23
C GLU A 214 7.24 8.53 -4.44
N ASN A 215 7.34 7.24 -4.15
CA ASN A 215 7.27 6.23 -5.19
C ASN A 215 6.70 4.91 -4.65
N PHE A 216 5.95 4.23 -5.51
CA PHE A 216 5.38 2.93 -5.22
C PHE A 216 5.09 2.16 -6.51
N ILE A 217 5.01 0.86 -6.39
CA ILE A 217 4.59 -0.02 -7.48
C ILE A 217 3.45 -0.90 -6.96
N ILE A 218 2.29 -0.87 -7.64
CA ILE A 218 1.16 -1.78 -7.41
C ILE A 218 1.05 -2.67 -8.63
N THR A 219 1.32 -3.96 -8.47
CA THR A 219 1.35 -4.89 -9.60
C THR A 219 0.75 -6.26 -9.27
N ASN A 220 0.19 -6.92 -10.29
CA ASN A 220 -0.39 -8.26 -10.17
C ASN A 220 -1.48 -8.41 -9.09
N CYS A 221 -2.08 -7.30 -8.67
CA CYS A 221 -3.12 -7.29 -7.64
C CYS A 221 -4.50 -7.54 -8.23
N ILE A 222 -5.40 -8.10 -7.42
CA ILE A 222 -6.78 -8.36 -7.79
C ILE A 222 -7.71 -7.72 -6.78
N CYS A 223 -8.56 -6.77 -7.22
CA CYS A 223 -9.59 -6.15 -6.38
C CYS A 223 -10.98 -6.53 -6.89
N VAL A 224 -11.79 -7.17 -6.05
CA VAL A 224 -13.12 -7.69 -6.40
C VAL A 224 -14.17 -7.18 -5.43
N ASN A 225 -15.30 -6.71 -5.97
CA ASN A 225 -16.47 -6.28 -5.19
C ASN A 225 -16.17 -5.22 -4.12
N CYS A 226 -15.23 -4.31 -4.38
CA CYS A 226 -14.87 -3.27 -3.43
C CYS A 226 -16.02 -2.28 -3.25
N GLY A 227 -16.16 -1.76 -2.04
CA GLY A 227 -17.26 -0.85 -1.68
C GLY A 227 -17.20 0.48 -2.40
N ASN A 228 -16.03 1.03 -2.61
CA ASN A 228 -15.78 2.26 -3.36
C ASN A 228 -14.90 1.92 -4.57
N ASN A 229 -13.64 2.34 -4.58
CA ASN A 229 -12.74 2.06 -5.69
C ASN A 229 -11.99 0.74 -5.49
N GLY A 230 -11.56 0.11 -6.58
CA GLY A 230 -10.65 -1.03 -6.47
C GLY A 230 -9.26 -0.61 -6.03
N ILE A 231 -8.59 0.24 -6.83
CA ILE A 231 -7.32 0.90 -6.49
C ILE A 231 -7.56 2.40 -6.48
N PHE A 232 -7.13 3.07 -5.42
CA PHE A 232 -7.38 4.47 -5.18
C PHE A 232 -6.09 5.19 -4.78
N VAL A 233 -5.75 6.25 -5.49
CA VAL A 233 -4.64 7.15 -5.17
C VAL A 233 -5.19 8.55 -4.95
N GLU A 234 -4.80 9.19 -3.85
CA GLU A 234 -5.39 10.44 -3.42
C GLU A 234 -4.34 11.42 -2.87
N ASP A 235 -4.41 12.67 -3.30
CA ASP A 235 -3.70 13.77 -2.66
C ASP A 235 -4.26 14.06 -1.27
N GLN A 236 -3.46 13.85 -0.24
CA GLN A 236 -3.84 14.07 1.16
C GLN A 236 -3.71 15.52 1.64
N SER A 237 -3.13 16.41 0.86
CA SER A 237 -2.91 17.82 1.27
C SER A 237 -4.21 18.54 1.60
N ARG A 238 -5.29 18.20 0.91
CA ARG A 238 -6.63 18.77 1.15
C ARG A 238 -7.17 18.49 2.56
N PHE A 239 -6.68 17.46 3.23
CA PHE A 239 -7.08 17.12 4.59
C PHE A 239 -6.11 17.64 5.64
N GLY A 240 -5.07 18.38 5.24
CA GLY A 240 -4.01 18.82 6.14
C GLY A 240 -3.16 17.67 6.70
N ASN A 241 -3.16 16.52 6.02
CA ASN A 241 -2.56 15.27 6.51
C ASN A 241 -1.13 15.02 6.00
N GLY A 242 -0.50 15.96 5.29
CA GLY A 242 0.87 15.79 4.82
C GLY A 242 1.91 15.75 5.95
N VAL A 243 2.99 15.02 5.75
CA VAL A 243 4.17 15.10 6.62
C VAL A 243 4.77 16.52 6.51
N ASN A 244 5.02 17.17 7.64
CA ASN A 244 5.57 18.55 7.69
C ASN A 244 4.70 19.63 7.03
N GLY A 245 3.38 19.51 7.10
CA GLY A 245 2.47 20.48 6.53
C GLY A 245 2.23 20.29 5.02
N ARG A 246 1.64 21.29 4.38
CA ARG A 246 1.34 21.24 2.95
C ARG A 246 2.61 21.35 2.11
N LYS A 247 3.28 20.23 1.88
CA LYS A 247 4.35 20.23 0.88
C LYS A 247 3.75 20.35 -0.51
N PRO A 248 4.37 21.09 -1.43
CA PRO A 248 4.01 21.02 -2.83
C PRO A 248 4.12 19.56 -3.30
N MET A 249 3.32 19.18 -4.29
CA MET A 249 3.47 17.88 -4.94
C MET A 249 4.92 17.72 -5.34
N THR A 250 5.47 16.62 -4.91
CA THR A 250 6.86 16.35 -5.12
C THR A 250 7.12 15.77 -6.50
N GLU A 251 8.34 15.83 -6.91
CA GLU A 251 8.81 15.26 -8.17
C GLU A 251 8.99 13.74 -8.10
N GLY A 252 8.24 13.06 -7.23
CA GLY A 252 8.28 11.61 -7.08
C GLY A 252 8.12 10.93 -8.43
N LYS A 253 9.19 10.31 -8.91
CA LYS A 253 9.22 9.59 -10.18
C LYS A 253 9.10 8.10 -9.90
N GLY A 254 8.24 7.41 -10.66
CA GLY A 254 8.13 5.96 -10.57
C GLY A 254 6.92 5.44 -9.79
N GLN A 255 5.86 6.22 -9.72
CA GLN A 255 4.56 5.72 -9.27
C GLN A 255 3.94 4.88 -10.39
N ILE A 256 3.76 3.58 -10.16
CA ILE A 256 3.31 2.63 -11.18
C ILE A 256 2.14 1.78 -10.67
N ILE A 257 1.07 1.72 -11.46
CA ILE A 257 -0.06 0.80 -11.28
C ILE A 257 -0.14 -0.07 -12.53
N ARG A 258 0.30 -1.33 -12.45
CA ARG A 258 0.48 -2.15 -13.65
C ARG A 258 0.00 -3.59 -13.49
N GLY A 259 -0.66 -4.12 -14.53
CA GLY A 259 -1.00 -5.54 -14.61
C GLY A 259 -2.00 -6.00 -13.56
N ASN A 260 -2.83 -5.10 -13.03
CA ASN A 260 -3.81 -5.41 -12.01
C ASN A 260 -5.16 -5.78 -12.63
N ILE A 261 -5.97 -6.56 -11.90
CA ILE A 261 -7.35 -6.88 -12.25
C ILE A 261 -8.28 -6.24 -11.21
N VAL A 262 -9.15 -5.34 -11.68
CA VAL A 262 -10.13 -4.68 -10.82
C VAL A 262 -11.53 -4.89 -11.38
N ARG A 263 -12.44 -5.44 -10.56
CA ARG A 263 -13.75 -5.78 -11.10
C ARG A 263 -14.89 -5.69 -10.08
N ASN A 264 -16.07 -5.41 -10.63
CA ASN A 264 -17.35 -5.45 -9.91
C ASN A 264 -17.38 -4.53 -8.67
N GLY A 265 -16.63 -3.42 -8.71
CA GLY A 265 -16.64 -2.38 -7.67
C GLY A 265 -17.95 -1.60 -7.69
N ARG A 266 -18.39 -1.13 -6.51
CA ARG A 266 -19.61 -0.31 -6.41
C ARG A 266 -19.41 1.14 -6.89
N ASN A 267 -18.17 1.52 -7.22
CA ASN A 267 -17.84 2.80 -7.84
C ASN A 267 -16.77 2.58 -8.94
N HIS A 268 -15.59 3.21 -8.87
CA HIS A 268 -14.59 3.14 -9.93
C HIS A 268 -13.64 1.95 -9.76
N GLY A 269 -13.09 1.48 -10.88
CA GLY A 269 -12.03 0.47 -10.86
C GLY A 269 -10.72 1.04 -10.32
N ILE A 270 -10.02 1.82 -11.12
CA ILE A 270 -8.81 2.56 -10.73
C ILE A 270 -9.15 4.05 -10.70
N SER A 271 -8.87 4.69 -9.57
CA SER A 271 -9.19 6.11 -9.37
C SER A 271 -7.96 6.89 -8.90
N ILE A 272 -7.66 7.98 -9.60
CA ILE A 272 -6.60 8.92 -9.27
C ILE A 272 -7.25 10.28 -8.95
N GLN A 273 -7.10 10.72 -7.71
CA GLN A 273 -7.63 11.99 -7.22
C GLN A 273 -6.49 12.93 -6.79
N GLY A 274 -5.78 13.47 -7.77
CA GLY A 274 -4.61 14.30 -7.60
C GLY A 274 -3.32 13.48 -7.55
N ALA A 275 -2.58 13.45 -8.66
CA ALA A 275 -1.25 12.84 -8.73
C ALA A 275 -0.42 13.48 -9.84
N ARG A 276 0.91 13.34 -9.70
CA ARG A 276 1.90 13.65 -10.74
C ARG A 276 2.80 12.45 -10.96
N HIS A 277 3.40 12.37 -12.17
CA HIS A 277 4.41 11.36 -12.51
C HIS A 277 3.96 9.91 -12.27
N ILE A 278 2.70 9.60 -12.61
CA ILE A 278 2.10 8.27 -12.40
C ILE A 278 1.79 7.58 -13.73
N SER A 279 2.11 6.29 -13.79
CA SER A 279 1.81 5.43 -14.94
C SER A 279 0.78 4.36 -14.58
N ILE A 280 -0.31 4.28 -15.37
CA ILE A 280 -1.38 3.31 -15.25
C ILE A 280 -1.33 2.40 -16.48
N LEU A 281 -0.76 1.19 -16.32
CA LEU A 281 -0.30 0.37 -17.45
C LEU A 281 -0.92 -1.03 -17.42
N ASP A 282 -1.37 -1.51 -18.56
CA ASP A 282 -1.72 -2.92 -18.79
C ASP A 282 -2.72 -3.52 -17.77
N ASN A 283 -3.59 -2.70 -17.16
CA ASN A 283 -4.56 -3.16 -16.19
C ASN A 283 -5.85 -3.63 -16.89
N LEU A 284 -6.55 -4.59 -16.26
CA LEU A 284 -7.89 -5.00 -16.63
C LEU A 284 -8.89 -4.49 -15.59
N SER A 285 -9.76 -3.55 -15.98
CA SER A 285 -10.78 -2.98 -15.10
C SER A 285 -12.17 -3.17 -15.73
N TYR A 286 -13.04 -3.98 -15.10
CA TYR A 286 -14.33 -4.28 -15.71
C TYR A 286 -15.48 -4.50 -14.73
N GLY A 287 -16.69 -4.25 -15.23
CA GLY A 287 -17.93 -4.48 -14.49
C GLY A 287 -18.11 -3.55 -13.29
N ASN A 288 -17.42 -2.40 -13.27
CA ASN A 288 -17.53 -1.44 -12.18
C ASN A 288 -18.73 -0.51 -12.41
N ALA A 289 -19.45 -0.15 -11.34
CA ALA A 289 -20.62 0.72 -11.43
C ALA A 289 -20.27 2.16 -11.84
N GLY A 290 -19.02 2.57 -11.63
CA GLY A 290 -18.45 3.83 -12.10
C GLY A 290 -17.56 3.63 -13.34
N ALA A 291 -16.44 4.35 -13.38
CA ALA A 291 -15.47 4.25 -14.47
C ALA A 291 -14.48 3.09 -14.28
N GLY A 292 -14.01 2.54 -15.39
CA GLY A 292 -12.85 1.64 -15.38
C GLY A 292 -11.60 2.36 -14.88
N PHE A 293 -11.36 3.56 -15.43
CA PHE A 293 -10.39 4.53 -14.94
C PHE A 293 -11.09 5.88 -14.65
N TYR A 294 -10.83 6.44 -13.46
CA TYR A 294 -11.36 7.74 -13.05
C TYR A 294 -10.21 8.69 -12.64
N GLY A 295 -10.16 9.88 -13.25
CA GLY A 295 -9.22 10.94 -12.94
C GLY A 295 -9.92 12.20 -12.47
N ASN A 296 -9.46 12.78 -11.34
CA ASN A 296 -10.08 13.98 -10.77
C ASN A 296 -9.04 14.82 -10.01
N TYR A 297 -9.43 16.01 -9.60
CA TYR A 297 -8.69 17.08 -8.91
C TYR A 297 -7.62 17.71 -9.78
N PHE A 298 -6.53 17.03 -10.03
CA PHE A 298 -5.48 17.41 -10.96
C PHE A 298 -4.69 16.16 -11.37
N MET A 299 -4.08 16.23 -12.54
CA MET A 299 -3.23 15.17 -13.08
C MET A 299 -2.16 15.83 -13.95
N SER A 300 -0.89 15.61 -13.67
CA SER A 300 0.18 16.08 -14.53
C SER A 300 1.27 15.03 -14.71
N ASP A 301 1.80 14.93 -15.92
CA ASP A 301 2.73 13.88 -16.33
C ASP A 301 2.17 12.48 -16.02
N VAL A 302 1.01 12.17 -16.62
CA VAL A 302 0.27 10.92 -16.39
C VAL A 302 0.19 10.12 -17.67
N LEU A 303 0.59 8.85 -17.61
CA LEU A 303 0.48 7.90 -18.70
C LEU A 303 -0.60 6.84 -18.41
N ILE A 304 -1.62 6.76 -19.26
CA ILE A 304 -2.69 5.74 -19.22
C ILE A 304 -2.58 4.91 -20.49
N SER A 305 -1.96 3.73 -20.40
CA SER A 305 -1.59 2.97 -21.59
C SER A 305 -1.84 1.47 -21.46
N GLY A 306 -2.30 0.85 -22.54
CA GLY A 306 -2.45 -0.60 -22.64
C GLY A 306 -3.55 -1.20 -21.78
N ASN A 307 -4.39 -0.40 -21.12
CA ASN A 307 -5.42 -0.92 -20.22
C ASN A 307 -6.62 -1.46 -20.99
N GLN A 308 -7.26 -2.49 -20.44
CA GLN A 308 -8.55 -3.00 -20.88
C GLN A 308 -9.64 -2.54 -19.91
N LEU A 309 -10.51 -1.64 -20.36
CA LEU A 309 -11.58 -1.01 -19.57
C LEU A 309 -12.92 -1.42 -20.18
N LEU A 310 -13.56 -2.45 -19.57
CA LEU A 310 -14.65 -3.18 -20.19
C LEU A 310 -15.89 -3.21 -19.30
N ASP A 311 -17.07 -3.13 -19.90
CA ASP A 311 -18.34 -3.33 -19.18
C ASP A 311 -18.53 -2.41 -17.95
N ASN A 312 -17.95 -1.21 -17.96
CA ASN A 312 -18.11 -0.20 -16.92
C ASN A 312 -19.19 0.84 -17.32
N ARG A 313 -19.58 1.70 -16.40
CA ARG A 313 -20.38 2.87 -16.80
C ARG A 313 -19.59 3.78 -17.76
N TRP A 314 -18.34 4.10 -17.41
CA TRP A 314 -17.38 4.75 -18.31
C TRP A 314 -16.12 3.91 -18.44
N GLY A 315 -15.57 3.85 -19.64
CA GLY A 315 -14.23 3.30 -19.81
C GLY A 315 -13.21 4.19 -19.12
N ILE A 316 -13.06 5.42 -19.60
CA ILE A 316 -12.25 6.49 -18.99
C ILE A 316 -13.14 7.69 -18.67
N TYR A 317 -13.04 8.20 -17.45
CA TYR A 317 -13.73 9.43 -17.04
C TYR A 317 -12.75 10.36 -16.33
N ILE A 318 -12.47 11.54 -16.92
CA ILE A 318 -11.56 12.54 -16.35
C ILE A 318 -12.30 13.87 -16.29
N CYS A 319 -12.38 14.46 -15.09
CA CYS A 319 -13.02 15.75 -14.89
C CYS A 319 -12.33 16.54 -13.77
N PRO A 320 -12.26 17.88 -13.88
CA PRO A 320 -11.83 18.71 -12.77
C PRO A 320 -12.85 18.66 -11.64
N ALA A 321 -12.40 18.73 -10.40
CA ALA A 321 -13.31 18.82 -9.27
C ALA A 321 -13.84 20.24 -9.15
N SER A 322 -15.11 20.41 -9.41
CA SER A 322 -15.78 21.73 -9.43
C SER A 322 -15.89 22.44 -8.08
N ASN A 323 -15.62 21.77 -6.93
CA ASN A 323 -15.93 22.31 -5.61
C ASN A 323 -15.00 21.87 -4.47
N VAL A 324 -13.69 21.75 -4.68
CA VAL A 324 -12.79 21.36 -3.59
C VAL A 324 -12.24 22.58 -2.87
N LYS A 325 -12.90 22.97 -1.79
CA LYS A 325 -12.35 23.93 -0.82
C LYS A 325 -11.10 23.31 -0.18
N GLY A 326 -9.96 23.93 -0.38
CA GLY A 326 -8.69 23.51 0.27
C GLY A 326 -7.60 23.02 -0.66
N PHE A 327 -7.85 22.95 -1.96
CA PHE A 327 -6.78 22.84 -2.94
C PHE A 327 -6.05 24.19 -3.03
N ASP A 328 -4.73 24.17 -3.02
CA ASP A 328 -3.91 25.36 -3.17
C ASP A 328 -3.95 25.98 -4.59
N GLY A 329 -4.94 25.59 -5.39
CA GLY A 329 -5.20 26.15 -6.73
C GLY A 329 -4.15 25.80 -7.80
N THR A 330 -3.14 24.99 -7.46
CA THR A 330 -2.06 24.61 -8.39
C THR A 330 -2.34 23.32 -9.14
N GLY A 331 -3.55 22.81 -9.04
CA GLY A 331 -3.95 21.56 -9.68
C GLY A 331 -4.19 21.72 -11.16
N GLU A 332 -3.16 21.50 -11.96
CA GLU A 332 -3.26 21.53 -13.42
C GLU A 332 -3.53 20.14 -13.97
N PHE A 333 -4.30 20.08 -15.07
CA PHE A 333 -4.37 18.91 -15.94
C PHE A 333 -3.45 19.19 -17.13
N CYS A 334 -2.23 18.62 -17.09
CA CYS A 334 -1.26 18.80 -18.16
C CYS A 334 -0.44 17.52 -18.37
N ASP A 335 0.13 17.40 -19.55
CA ASP A 335 1.00 16.29 -19.94
C ASP A 335 0.36 14.91 -19.70
N ILE A 336 -0.94 14.79 -20.01
CA ILE A 336 -1.68 13.53 -19.91
C ILE A 336 -1.57 12.82 -21.26
N THR A 337 -1.11 11.57 -21.23
CA THR A 337 -1.07 10.71 -22.42
C THR A 337 -2.00 9.52 -22.23
N ILE A 338 -2.91 9.31 -23.19
CA ILE A 338 -3.87 8.20 -23.21
C ILE A 338 -3.69 7.44 -24.52
N GLN A 339 -3.11 6.24 -24.47
CA GLN A 339 -2.80 5.51 -25.69
C GLN A 339 -2.97 3.99 -25.56
N GLY A 340 -3.31 3.33 -26.64
CA GLY A 340 -3.33 1.88 -26.71
C GLY A 340 -4.33 1.18 -25.77
N ASN A 341 -5.29 1.91 -25.19
CA ASN A 341 -6.29 1.32 -24.31
C ASN A 341 -7.43 0.70 -25.10
N VAL A 342 -7.95 -0.44 -24.63
CA VAL A 342 -9.12 -1.10 -25.17
C VAL A 342 -10.35 -0.70 -24.36
N LEU A 343 -11.26 0.06 -24.94
CA LEU A 343 -12.53 0.49 -24.35
C LEU A 343 -13.65 -0.27 -25.06
N ARG A 344 -14.39 -1.11 -24.34
CA ARG A 344 -15.46 -1.91 -24.96
C ARG A 344 -16.62 -2.17 -24.01
N ARG A 345 -17.82 -2.10 -24.55
CA ARG A 345 -19.08 -2.39 -23.85
C ARG A 345 -19.30 -1.54 -22.60
N ASN A 346 -18.66 -0.38 -22.50
CA ASN A 346 -18.98 0.61 -21.51
C ASN A 346 -20.27 1.35 -21.94
N GLN A 347 -21.02 1.94 -21.00
CA GLN A 347 -22.16 2.77 -21.37
C GLN A 347 -21.66 3.99 -22.16
N GLU A 348 -20.49 4.52 -21.75
CA GLU A 348 -19.74 5.55 -22.49
C GLU A 348 -18.25 5.17 -22.46
N ASP A 349 -17.60 5.09 -23.61
CA ASP A 349 -16.22 4.63 -23.67
C ASP A 349 -15.25 5.65 -23.06
N MET A 350 -15.44 6.96 -23.32
CA MET A 350 -14.53 7.98 -22.81
C MET A 350 -15.24 9.34 -22.64
N TYR A 351 -15.13 9.89 -21.45
CA TYR A 351 -15.42 11.29 -21.16
C TYR A 351 -14.20 11.96 -20.57
N ILE A 352 -13.76 13.03 -21.20
CA ILE A 352 -12.72 13.94 -20.70
C ILE A 352 -13.30 15.35 -20.80
N ASP A 353 -13.28 16.07 -19.67
CA ASP A 353 -13.79 17.43 -19.63
C ASP A 353 -13.12 18.29 -20.72
N PRO A 354 -13.88 19.07 -21.50
CA PRO A 354 -13.35 19.87 -22.61
C PRO A 354 -12.24 20.86 -22.24
N SER A 355 -12.12 21.23 -20.97
CA SER A 355 -11.04 22.10 -20.47
C SER A 355 -9.70 21.39 -20.33
N ILE A 356 -9.66 20.06 -20.43
CA ILE A 356 -8.46 19.24 -20.22
C ILE A 356 -7.82 18.89 -21.56
N SER A 357 -6.55 19.26 -21.73
CA SER A 357 -5.74 18.85 -22.87
C SER A 357 -5.03 17.52 -22.59
N TYR A 358 -5.00 16.63 -23.57
CA TYR A 358 -4.31 15.35 -23.48
C TYR A 358 -3.77 14.90 -24.84
N ASN A 359 -2.74 14.05 -24.83
CA ASN A 359 -2.15 13.41 -26.00
C ASN A 359 -2.76 12.00 -26.20
N ARG A 360 -2.91 11.62 -27.48
CA ARG A 360 -3.40 10.29 -27.88
C ARG A 360 -2.29 9.45 -28.47
#